data_f9d463c220ced3ff8d752a735856d914
#
_entry.id   f9d463c220ced3ff8d752a735856d914
#
_cell.length_a   1.000
_cell.length_b   1.000
_cell.length_c   1.000
_cell.angle_alpha   90.00
_cell.angle_beta   90.00
_cell.angle_gamma   90.00
#
_symmetry.space_group_name_H-M   'P 1'
#
loop_
_entity.id
_entity.type
_entity.pdbx_description
1 polymer ?
#
loop_
_entity_poly.entity_id
_entity_poly.type
_entity_poly.pdbx_seq_one_letter_code
_entity_poly.pdbx_strand_id
1 'polypeptide(L)'
;MTALTADQIDEIERRHPDAFRQPFFKRFAYPIAVVVLALYTVYAWWFFSIGAVISNGNWNIAGAYLADWVSYEVRPDVEYKTGDIEITYPRFSPLGDNPDPAWITTERGLVTVSVEGADNSDSKPASTGGAGVGGSFMSPSSDATNTGGSGLMNSFMSPSSDASNMGGSADANAETTTVTETREGIAKASVEISSTAKVDVTADEIRVTRGGETLVLTIDRENEKVFPVGDLPSWALQKAEGEKVAVYFGFAGRAEVRWYEVKVNRRFLGWENFWFDTQSPYWGKSFGEVMALAFSGERIDPHRSNLAVMWDNIVNNAEWQHGDVWIKLLQTIVMAFVGTLFAVMIAFPLSFMAARNITPNRFVNQVLKRFFDFQRSVDMLIWALFFTRAFGPGPLAGISAIFFTDTGTFGKLYSEALENIDDKQREGVRSVGAAPAAVQRYGVVPQVLPVFISQALYFWESNTRSATIIGAVGAGGIGLKLWEAMRTNADWENVAYMVILILIVVFVFDNISNALRSRLVEPIARD
;
A
#
# COMPACT_ATOMS: atom_id res chain seq x y z
N MET A 1 1.04 49.90 41.94
CA MET A 1 0.43 50.73 40.89
C MET A 1 -1.08 50.65 41.10
N THR A 2 -1.74 51.76 41.48
CA THR A 2 -3.19 51.82 41.66
C THR A 2 -3.84 51.71 40.29
N ALA A 3 -4.75 50.76 40.11
CA ALA A 3 -5.52 50.62 38.88
C ALA A 3 -6.33 51.90 38.64
N LEU A 4 -6.31 52.39 37.40
CA LEU A 4 -7.10 53.56 36.98
C LEU A 4 -8.59 53.23 37.12
N THR A 5 -9.37 54.19 37.66
CA THR A 5 -10.83 54.06 37.71
C THR A 5 -11.45 54.30 36.34
N ALA A 6 -12.65 53.74 36.07
CA ALA A 6 -13.33 53.86 34.78
C ALA A 6 -13.46 55.33 34.34
N ASP A 7 -13.82 56.25 35.26
CA ASP A 7 -13.92 57.66 34.95
C ASP A 7 -12.61 58.33 34.54
N GLN A 8 -11.48 57.88 35.09
CA GLN A 8 -10.14 58.33 34.69
C GLN A 8 -9.76 57.82 33.30
N ILE A 9 -10.17 56.59 32.94
CA ILE A 9 -9.96 56.00 31.60
C ILE A 9 -10.77 56.81 30.57
N ASP A 10 -12.04 57.11 30.85
CA ASP A 10 -12.91 57.90 29.97
C ASP A 10 -12.39 59.33 29.78
N GLU A 11 -11.82 59.94 30.81
CA GLU A 11 -11.22 61.27 30.71
C GLU A 11 -9.93 61.27 29.88
N ILE A 12 -9.09 60.25 30.01
CA ILE A 12 -7.88 60.02 29.18
C ILE A 12 -8.27 59.78 27.72
N GLU A 13 -9.32 58.98 27.46
CA GLU A 13 -9.83 58.71 26.12
C GLU A 13 -10.35 60.01 25.44
N ARG A 14 -11.02 60.88 26.18
CA ARG A 14 -11.47 62.22 25.68
C ARG A 14 -10.31 63.15 25.38
N ARG A 15 -9.24 63.14 26.18
CA ARG A 15 -8.07 64.01 25.99
C ARG A 15 -7.11 63.50 24.88
N HIS A 16 -7.04 62.22 24.70
CA HIS A 16 -6.13 61.60 23.75
C HIS A 16 -6.81 60.50 22.88
N PRO A 17 -7.81 60.90 22.04
CA PRO A 17 -8.58 59.92 21.25
C PRO A 17 -7.72 59.11 20.27
N ASP A 18 -6.60 59.67 19.83
CA ASP A 18 -5.69 58.98 18.89
C ASP A 18 -4.86 57.87 19.55
N ALA A 19 -4.67 57.91 20.88
CA ALA A 19 -3.98 56.84 21.60
C ALA A 19 -4.82 55.54 21.70
N PHE A 20 -6.15 55.68 21.67
CA PHE A 20 -7.10 54.57 21.74
C PHE A 20 -7.59 54.12 20.34
N ARG A 21 -7.30 54.88 19.29
CA ARG A 21 -7.62 54.49 17.93
C ARG A 21 -6.64 53.45 17.45
N GLN A 22 -7.13 52.22 17.29
CA GLN A 22 -6.33 51.18 16.65
C GLN A 22 -6.04 51.60 15.20
N PRO A 23 -4.78 51.48 14.72
CA PRO A 23 -4.45 51.74 13.33
C PRO A 23 -5.30 50.89 12.40
N PHE A 24 -5.67 51.41 11.24
CA PHE A 24 -6.58 50.79 10.27
C PHE A 24 -6.27 49.31 10.02
N PHE A 25 -4.99 48.99 9.84
CA PHE A 25 -4.54 47.61 9.62
C PHE A 25 -4.81 46.67 10.82
N LYS A 26 -4.72 47.13 12.06
CA LYS A 26 -5.05 46.30 13.23
C LYS A 26 -6.56 46.10 13.37
N ARG A 27 -7.36 47.15 13.11
CA ARG A 27 -8.82 47.08 13.17
C ARG A 27 -9.42 46.14 12.12
N PHE A 28 -8.83 46.14 10.91
CA PHE A 28 -9.32 45.36 9.79
C PHE A 28 -8.45 44.11 9.47
N ALA A 29 -7.45 43.80 10.30
CA ALA A 29 -6.56 42.66 10.08
C ALA A 29 -7.33 41.33 9.95
N TYR A 30 -8.32 41.12 10.82
CA TYR A 30 -9.11 39.89 10.79
C TYR A 30 -9.99 39.77 9.53
N PRO A 31 -10.85 40.77 9.20
CA PRO A 31 -11.62 40.71 7.95
C PRO A 31 -10.74 40.71 6.70
N ILE A 32 -9.61 41.40 6.67
CA ILE A 32 -8.66 41.34 5.55
C ILE A 32 -8.08 39.94 5.43
N ALA A 33 -7.67 39.29 6.51
CA ALA A 33 -7.16 37.93 6.49
C ALA A 33 -8.20 36.94 5.96
N VAL A 34 -9.47 37.07 6.35
CA VAL A 34 -10.57 36.25 5.85
C VAL A 34 -10.76 36.43 4.32
N VAL A 35 -10.76 37.69 3.86
CA VAL A 35 -10.89 37.99 2.43
C VAL A 35 -9.70 37.45 1.63
N VAL A 36 -8.48 37.60 2.14
CA VAL A 36 -7.27 37.05 1.47
C VAL A 36 -7.34 35.54 1.40
N LEU A 37 -7.76 34.88 2.49
CA LEU A 37 -7.94 33.42 2.51
C LEU A 37 -9.01 32.97 1.52
N ALA A 38 -10.14 33.67 1.45
CA ALA A 38 -11.20 33.38 0.49
C ALA A 38 -10.73 33.54 -0.96
N LEU A 39 -10.03 34.63 -1.26
CA LEU A 39 -9.46 34.87 -2.59
C LEU A 39 -8.41 33.81 -2.95
N TYR A 40 -7.57 33.42 -1.99
CA TYR A 40 -6.61 32.35 -2.18
C TYR A 40 -7.31 31.01 -2.47
N THR A 41 -8.37 30.70 -1.75
CA THR A 41 -9.16 29.46 -1.98
C THR A 41 -9.78 29.45 -3.39
N VAL A 42 -10.37 30.57 -3.82
CA VAL A 42 -10.93 30.71 -5.18
C VAL A 42 -9.82 30.60 -6.23
N TYR A 43 -8.68 31.24 -6.01
CA TYR A 43 -7.53 31.13 -6.88
C TYR A 43 -7.01 29.68 -6.96
N ALA A 44 -6.85 29.01 -5.83
CA ALA A 44 -6.44 27.61 -5.78
C ALA A 44 -7.43 26.69 -6.49
N TRP A 45 -8.73 26.91 -6.30
CA TRP A 45 -9.79 26.17 -7.00
C TRP A 45 -9.67 26.31 -8.52
N TRP A 46 -9.46 27.53 -9.00
CA TRP A 46 -9.27 27.80 -10.42
C TRP A 46 -7.93 27.25 -10.96
N PHE A 47 -6.82 27.50 -10.26
CA PHE A 47 -5.48 27.10 -10.65
C PHE A 47 -5.33 25.58 -10.77
N PHE A 48 -5.85 24.83 -9.79
CA PHE A 48 -5.82 23.37 -9.81
C PHE A 48 -6.97 22.75 -10.60
N SER A 49 -7.81 23.55 -11.25
CA SER A 49 -8.98 23.07 -12.02
C SER A 49 -9.85 22.08 -11.25
N ILE A 50 -10.04 22.30 -9.93
CA ILE A 50 -10.71 21.38 -9.02
C ILE A 50 -12.12 21.02 -9.52
N GLY A 51 -12.86 22.01 -10.06
CA GLY A 51 -14.17 21.78 -10.63
C GLY A 51 -14.15 20.74 -11.78
N ALA A 52 -13.18 20.85 -12.68
CA ALA A 52 -13.01 19.91 -13.79
C ALA A 52 -12.58 18.51 -13.31
N VAL A 53 -11.71 18.43 -12.30
CA VAL A 53 -11.29 17.16 -11.71
C VAL A 53 -12.48 16.45 -11.06
N ILE A 54 -13.33 17.17 -10.34
CA ILE A 54 -14.52 16.60 -9.69
C ILE A 54 -15.58 16.19 -10.72
N SER A 55 -15.85 17.01 -11.74
CA SER A 55 -16.87 16.71 -12.74
C SER A 55 -16.46 15.60 -13.70
N ASN A 56 -15.18 15.48 -14.02
CA ASN A 56 -14.65 14.46 -14.93
C ASN A 56 -14.12 13.22 -14.16
N GLY A 57 -14.20 13.22 -12.85
CA GLY A 57 -13.78 12.09 -12.01
C GLY A 57 -14.63 10.85 -12.32
N ASN A 58 -13.96 9.72 -12.55
CA ASN A 58 -14.68 8.45 -12.73
C ASN A 58 -15.01 7.83 -11.36
N TRP A 59 -16.09 8.30 -10.75
CA TRP A 59 -16.55 7.86 -9.43
C TRP A 59 -16.93 6.38 -9.36
N ASN A 60 -17.28 5.77 -10.52
CA ASN A 60 -17.55 4.34 -10.60
C ASN A 60 -16.28 3.51 -10.31
N ILE A 61 -15.11 3.99 -10.73
CA ILE A 61 -13.84 3.35 -10.42
C ILE A 61 -13.54 3.39 -8.92
N ALA A 62 -13.79 4.54 -8.26
CA ALA A 62 -13.59 4.67 -6.82
C ALA A 62 -14.48 3.67 -6.03
N GLY A 63 -15.74 3.51 -6.43
CA GLY A 63 -16.64 2.50 -5.85
C GLY A 63 -16.15 1.07 -6.05
N ALA A 64 -15.60 0.75 -7.22
CA ALA A 64 -15.02 -0.56 -7.51
C ALA A 64 -13.82 -0.87 -6.61
N TYR A 65 -12.89 0.06 -6.44
CA TYR A 65 -11.74 -0.14 -5.54
C TYR A 65 -12.14 -0.37 -4.08
N LEU A 66 -13.18 0.32 -3.58
CA LEU A 66 -13.69 0.06 -2.23
C LEU A 66 -14.36 -1.31 -2.12
N ALA A 67 -15.03 -1.74 -3.18
CA ALA A 67 -15.63 -3.08 -3.22
C ALA A 67 -14.56 -4.19 -3.19
N ASP A 68 -13.43 -3.99 -3.87
CA ASP A 68 -12.32 -4.93 -3.92
C ASP A 68 -11.68 -5.18 -2.53
N TRP A 69 -11.84 -4.26 -1.58
CA TRP A 69 -11.34 -4.45 -0.21
C TRP A 69 -12.10 -5.51 0.60
N VAL A 70 -13.36 -5.75 0.25
CA VAL A 70 -14.27 -6.64 0.98
C VAL A 70 -14.80 -7.79 0.12
N SER A 71 -14.20 -7.99 -1.03
CA SER A 71 -14.63 -9.01 -1.99
C SER A 71 -13.43 -9.61 -2.72
N TYR A 72 -13.57 -10.86 -3.12
CA TYR A 72 -12.61 -11.56 -3.98
C TYR A 72 -13.18 -11.77 -5.37
N GLU A 73 -12.30 -11.94 -6.35
CA GLU A 73 -12.69 -12.16 -7.75
C GLU A 73 -12.28 -13.56 -8.22
N VAL A 74 -13.23 -14.28 -8.80
CA VAL A 74 -12.95 -15.49 -9.57
C VAL A 74 -12.88 -15.10 -11.05
N ARG A 75 -11.81 -15.51 -11.71
CA ARG A 75 -11.45 -15.06 -13.07
C ARG A 75 -11.35 -16.23 -14.03
N PRO A 76 -12.46 -16.79 -14.53
CA PRO A 76 -12.41 -17.73 -15.65
C PRO A 76 -12.09 -16.98 -16.95
N ASP A 77 -11.15 -17.49 -17.70
CA ASP A 77 -10.87 -17.08 -19.06
C ASP A 77 -11.51 -18.09 -20.02
N VAL A 78 -12.43 -17.64 -20.84
CA VAL A 78 -13.14 -18.48 -21.82
C VAL A 78 -12.52 -18.23 -23.18
N GLU A 79 -11.65 -19.13 -23.62
CA GLU A 79 -10.96 -19.06 -24.91
C GLU A 79 -11.77 -19.77 -26.00
N TYR A 80 -11.85 -19.16 -27.19
CA TYR A 80 -12.57 -19.71 -28.35
C TYR A 80 -11.87 -19.46 -29.69
N LYS A 81 -10.57 -19.16 -29.62
CA LYS A 81 -9.75 -18.85 -30.81
C LYS A 81 -9.80 -19.97 -31.86
N THR A 82 -9.73 -21.21 -31.43
CA THR A 82 -9.69 -22.40 -32.31
C THR A 82 -11.06 -22.87 -32.80
N GLY A 83 -12.16 -22.30 -32.25
CA GLY A 83 -13.53 -22.75 -32.52
C GLY A 83 -14.11 -23.68 -31.47
N ASP A 84 -13.26 -24.37 -30.71
CA ASP A 84 -13.62 -25.07 -29.47
C ASP A 84 -13.50 -24.11 -28.29
N ILE A 85 -14.40 -24.22 -27.33
CA ILE A 85 -14.39 -23.38 -26.13
C ILE A 85 -13.58 -24.10 -25.05
N GLU A 86 -12.56 -23.45 -24.56
CA GLU A 86 -11.76 -23.90 -23.42
C GLU A 86 -11.92 -22.91 -22.26
N ILE A 87 -12.16 -23.43 -21.04
CA ILE A 87 -12.30 -22.59 -19.84
C ILE A 87 -11.07 -22.83 -18.97
N THR A 88 -10.28 -21.78 -18.82
CA THR A 88 -9.06 -21.81 -18.02
C THR A 88 -9.19 -20.90 -16.79
N TYR A 89 -8.42 -21.18 -15.76
CA TYR A 89 -8.39 -20.39 -14.54
C TYR A 89 -6.95 -20.01 -14.21
N PRO A 90 -6.72 -18.85 -13.60
CA PRO A 90 -5.39 -18.51 -13.09
C PRO A 90 -4.87 -19.56 -12.11
N ARG A 91 -3.56 -19.73 -12.05
CA ARG A 91 -2.88 -20.72 -11.21
C ARG A 91 -3.29 -20.70 -9.73
N PHE A 92 -3.69 -19.54 -9.23
CA PHE A 92 -4.15 -19.33 -7.85
C PHE A 92 -5.64 -18.96 -7.84
N SER A 93 -6.47 -19.81 -8.47
CA SER A 93 -7.92 -19.63 -8.40
C SER A 93 -8.44 -20.00 -7.01
N PRO A 94 -9.32 -19.18 -6.41
CA PRO A 94 -9.99 -19.52 -5.15
C PRO A 94 -10.80 -20.82 -5.21
N LEU A 95 -11.09 -21.33 -6.41
CA LEU A 95 -11.85 -22.56 -6.63
C LEU A 95 -11.02 -23.84 -6.60
N GLY A 96 -9.69 -23.75 -6.44
CA GLY A 96 -8.78 -24.91 -6.45
C GLY A 96 -8.36 -25.36 -7.85
N ASP A 97 -7.73 -26.55 -7.93
CA ASP A 97 -7.06 -27.04 -9.14
C ASP A 97 -8.01 -27.57 -10.24
N ASN A 98 -9.21 -28.04 -9.87
CA ASN A 98 -10.22 -28.57 -10.81
C ASN A 98 -11.58 -27.91 -10.54
N PRO A 99 -11.74 -26.63 -10.88
CA PRO A 99 -12.95 -25.90 -10.57
C PRO A 99 -14.10 -26.31 -11.50
N ASP A 100 -15.20 -26.76 -10.90
CA ASP A 100 -16.48 -26.97 -11.58
C ASP A 100 -17.60 -26.18 -10.88
N PRO A 101 -17.60 -24.86 -11.01
CA PRO A 101 -18.53 -24.01 -10.30
C PRO A 101 -19.92 -24.09 -10.94
N ALA A 102 -20.96 -24.22 -10.11
CA ALA A 102 -22.37 -24.31 -10.53
C ALA A 102 -22.88 -23.11 -11.37
N TRP A 103 -22.16 -22.00 -11.37
CA TRP A 103 -22.50 -20.81 -12.15
C TRP A 103 -21.87 -20.76 -13.55
N ILE A 104 -21.13 -21.79 -13.94
CA ILE A 104 -20.67 -22.00 -15.31
C ILE A 104 -21.34 -23.27 -15.83
N THR A 105 -22.05 -23.16 -16.93
CA THR A 105 -22.68 -24.27 -17.60
C THR A 105 -22.14 -24.39 -19.02
N THR A 106 -21.81 -25.62 -19.43
CA THR A 106 -21.26 -25.90 -20.75
C THR A 106 -22.18 -26.84 -21.50
N GLU A 107 -22.40 -26.56 -22.79
CA GLU A 107 -23.13 -27.44 -23.72
C GLU A 107 -22.12 -28.04 -24.70
N ARG A 108 -22.02 -29.36 -24.73
CA ARG A 108 -21.17 -30.09 -25.70
C ARG A 108 -21.88 -30.31 -27.02
N GLY A 109 -21.12 -30.22 -28.12
CA GLY A 109 -21.64 -30.40 -29.46
C GLY A 109 -20.50 -30.67 -30.46
N LEU A 110 -20.87 -30.83 -31.73
CA LEU A 110 -19.89 -30.90 -32.81
C LEU A 110 -19.37 -29.48 -33.09
N VAL A 111 -18.08 -29.27 -32.91
CA VAL A 111 -17.41 -27.98 -33.17
C VAL A 111 -16.40 -28.16 -34.32
N THR A 112 -16.31 -27.13 -35.16
CA THR A 112 -15.32 -27.07 -36.23
C THR A 112 -14.09 -26.33 -35.71
N VAL A 113 -12.97 -27.07 -35.57
CA VAL A 113 -11.73 -26.53 -35.01
C VAL A 113 -10.75 -26.24 -36.13
N SER A 114 -10.17 -25.05 -36.14
CA SER A 114 -9.08 -24.70 -37.05
C SER A 114 -7.76 -25.15 -36.43
N VAL A 115 -7.15 -26.21 -36.99
CA VAL A 115 -5.83 -26.68 -36.57
C VAL A 115 -4.79 -26.08 -37.52
N GLU A 116 -3.85 -25.32 -37.03
CA GLU A 116 -2.66 -24.94 -37.77
C GLU A 116 -1.87 -26.25 -38.08
N GLY A 117 -1.72 -26.60 -39.35
CA GLY A 117 -1.03 -27.80 -39.75
C GLY A 117 0.42 -27.79 -39.28
N ALA A 118 0.73 -28.60 -38.29
CA ALA A 118 2.11 -28.86 -37.94
C ALA A 118 2.74 -29.66 -39.09
N ASP A 119 3.74 -29.08 -39.70
CA ASP A 119 4.54 -29.71 -40.74
C ASP A 119 5.18 -31.02 -40.21
N ASN A 120 4.64 -32.15 -40.62
CA ASN A 120 5.14 -33.47 -40.28
C ASN A 120 6.38 -33.79 -41.13
N SER A 121 7.51 -33.26 -40.75
CA SER A 121 8.81 -33.75 -41.20
C SER A 121 9.75 -33.82 -39.98
N ASP A 122 9.69 -34.94 -39.28
CA ASP A 122 10.85 -35.72 -38.84
C ASP A 122 10.41 -36.81 -37.86
N SER A 123 10.17 -37.97 -38.47
CA SER A 123 10.12 -39.22 -37.72
C SER A 123 11.53 -39.59 -37.24
N LYS A 124 11.80 -39.47 -35.95
CA LYS A 124 12.94 -40.10 -35.28
C LYS A 124 12.44 -40.94 -34.11
N PRO A 125 12.86 -42.19 -33.99
CA PRO A 125 12.22 -43.14 -33.09
C PRO A 125 12.54 -42.89 -31.63
N ALA A 126 11.55 -43.20 -30.79
CA ALA A 126 11.60 -43.15 -29.35
C ALA A 126 12.77 -43.98 -28.78
N SER A 127 13.55 -43.38 -27.90
CA SER A 127 14.38 -44.10 -26.93
C SER A 127 13.80 -43.91 -25.53
N THR A 128 13.28 -44.99 -24.99
CA THR A 128 12.93 -45.22 -23.60
C THR A 128 14.14 -45.00 -22.69
N GLY A 129 13.95 -44.30 -21.60
CA GLY A 129 14.90 -44.36 -20.47
C GLY A 129 14.81 -43.25 -19.46
N GLY A 130 14.28 -43.55 -18.28
CA GLY A 130 14.89 -43.16 -17.05
C GLY A 130 14.34 -41.95 -16.32
N ALA A 131 13.58 -42.24 -15.29
CA ALA A 131 13.27 -41.35 -14.20
C ALA A 131 14.54 -40.74 -13.56
N GLY A 132 14.51 -39.43 -13.27
CA GLY A 132 15.54 -38.73 -12.52
C GLY A 132 14.95 -37.52 -11.81
N VAL A 133 14.58 -37.74 -10.56
CA VAL A 133 14.18 -36.74 -9.59
C VAL A 133 15.43 -35.95 -9.15
N GLY A 134 15.31 -34.63 -8.98
CA GLY A 134 16.15 -33.85 -8.09
C GLY A 134 17.15 -32.94 -8.75
N GLY A 135 17.03 -31.64 -8.42
CA GLY A 135 18.05 -30.63 -8.73
C GLY A 135 17.62 -29.24 -8.33
N SER A 136 17.56 -29.01 -7.08
CA SER A 136 18.18 -27.96 -6.31
C SER A 136 18.56 -26.68 -7.08
N PHE A 137 17.78 -25.63 -6.85
CA PHE A 137 18.14 -24.26 -7.18
C PHE A 137 18.73 -23.59 -5.95
N MET A 138 20.06 -23.64 -5.79
CA MET A 138 20.86 -22.67 -5.04
C MET A 138 22.35 -23.01 -5.15
N SER A 139 23.06 -22.18 -5.89
CA SER A 139 24.48 -21.90 -5.58
C SER A 139 24.86 -20.53 -6.11
N PRO A 140 25.51 -19.69 -5.30
CA PRO A 140 26.04 -18.41 -5.76
C PRO A 140 27.41 -18.63 -6.38
N SER A 141 27.60 -18.18 -7.60
CA SER A 141 28.95 -18.02 -8.15
C SER A 141 29.41 -16.58 -7.99
N SER A 142 30.41 -16.42 -7.15
CA SER A 142 31.33 -15.31 -7.14
C SER A 142 32.10 -15.27 -8.47
N ASP A 143 32.02 -14.14 -9.18
CA ASP A 143 33.20 -13.59 -9.84
C ASP A 143 32.98 -12.10 -10.14
N ALA A 144 33.87 -11.33 -9.52
CA ALA A 144 33.98 -9.90 -9.73
C ALA A 144 34.90 -9.64 -10.93
N THR A 145 34.42 -8.84 -11.89
CA THR A 145 35.29 -7.87 -12.60
C THR A 145 34.47 -6.77 -13.25
N ASN A 146 34.63 -5.64 -12.67
CA ASN A 146 34.74 -4.26 -13.13
C ASN A 146 34.54 -3.99 -14.62
N THR A 147 33.54 -3.11 -14.98
CA THR A 147 33.79 -1.90 -15.76
C THR A 147 32.54 -1.00 -15.80
N GLY A 148 32.81 0.29 -15.61
CA GLY A 148 31.90 1.39 -15.39
C GLY A 148 30.97 1.77 -16.53
N GLY A 149 30.03 2.63 -16.19
CA GLY A 149 29.30 3.45 -17.16
C GLY A 149 27.83 3.65 -16.82
N SER A 150 27.55 4.71 -16.08
CA SER A 150 26.40 5.62 -16.18
C SER A 150 25.18 5.17 -17.01
N GLY A 151 24.02 5.01 -16.40
CA GLY A 151 22.77 4.91 -17.13
C GLY A 151 21.58 4.33 -16.40
N LEU A 152 21.28 4.78 -15.16
CA LEU A 152 20.03 4.42 -14.46
C LEU A 152 19.37 5.66 -13.83
N MET A 153 19.05 6.63 -14.67
CA MET A 153 18.12 7.69 -14.32
C MET A 153 17.26 8.00 -15.54
N ASN A 154 16.26 7.16 -15.84
CA ASN A 154 15.08 7.53 -16.64
C ASN A 154 14.16 6.31 -16.77
N SER A 155 13.48 5.93 -15.68
CA SER A 155 12.39 4.96 -15.76
C SER A 155 11.31 5.25 -14.72
N PHE A 156 11.08 6.51 -14.42
CA PHE A 156 9.91 6.96 -13.70
C PHE A 156 9.16 7.94 -14.58
N MET A 157 8.12 7.51 -15.24
CA MET A 157 7.24 8.22 -16.17
C MET A 157 7.57 8.01 -17.66
N SER A 158 7.04 6.93 -18.22
CA SER A 158 6.59 6.93 -19.60
C SER A 158 5.54 5.83 -19.80
N PRO A 159 4.41 6.14 -20.44
CA PRO A 159 3.47 5.12 -20.87
C PRO A 159 4.11 4.30 -21.98
N SER A 160 3.89 2.98 -21.94
CA SER A 160 4.32 2.05 -22.98
C SER A 160 3.78 2.48 -24.35
N SER A 161 4.66 3.01 -25.18
CA SER A 161 4.44 3.10 -26.61
C SER A 161 5.17 1.93 -27.26
N ASP A 162 4.42 1.17 -28.05
CA ASP A 162 4.89 0.08 -28.89
C ASP A 162 6.14 0.49 -29.68
N ALA A 163 7.23 -0.23 -29.48
CA ALA A 163 8.40 -0.14 -30.34
C ALA A 163 8.25 -1.16 -31.46
N SER A 164 7.79 -0.70 -32.60
CA SER A 164 7.92 -1.40 -33.88
C SER A 164 9.39 -1.70 -34.15
N ASN A 165 9.75 -2.97 -34.19
CA ASN A 165 11.06 -3.42 -34.62
C ASN A 165 11.07 -3.53 -36.15
N MET A 166 11.77 -2.61 -36.83
CA MET A 166 12.09 -2.72 -38.23
C MET A 166 13.36 -3.54 -38.42
N GLY A 167 13.28 -4.52 -39.27
CA GLY A 167 14.46 -5.02 -39.98
C GLY A 167 14.49 -6.53 -40.19
N GLY A 168 14.19 -6.92 -41.41
CA GLY A 168 14.49 -8.25 -41.91
C GLY A 168 13.48 -8.75 -42.93
N SER A 169 13.61 -8.29 -44.16
CA SER A 169 12.97 -8.93 -45.31
C SER A 169 13.48 -10.36 -45.48
N ALA A 170 12.59 -11.33 -45.30
CA ALA A 170 12.74 -12.64 -45.86
C ALA A 170 11.38 -13.05 -46.43
N ASP A 171 11.33 -13.31 -47.68
CA ASP A 171 10.21 -13.86 -48.42
C ASP A 171 9.65 -15.10 -47.70
N ALA A 172 8.38 -15.03 -47.31
CA ALA A 172 7.66 -16.22 -46.93
C ALA A 172 6.21 -16.10 -47.38
N ASN A 173 5.95 -16.44 -48.62
CA ASN A 173 4.69 -16.99 -49.02
C ASN A 173 4.64 -18.44 -48.51
N ALA A 174 4.37 -18.61 -47.25
CA ALA A 174 3.87 -19.84 -46.69
C ALA A 174 2.35 -19.71 -46.61
N GLU A 175 1.63 -20.25 -47.56
CA GLU A 175 0.21 -20.51 -47.42
C GLU A 175 0.04 -21.48 -46.23
N THR A 176 -0.34 -20.91 -45.08
CA THR A 176 -0.71 -21.72 -43.91
C THR A 176 -2.04 -22.40 -44.26
N THR A 177 -1.98 -23.67 -44.60
CA THR A 177 -3.18 -24.47 -44.87
C THR A 177 -3.84 -24.75 -43.54
N THR A 178 -4.87 -23.97 -43.18
CA THR A 178 -5.74 -24.26 -42.05
C THR A 178 -6.58 -25.49 -42.38
N VAL A 179 -6.32 -26.59 -41.69
CA VAL A 179 -7.14 -27.81 -41.77
C VAL A 179 -8.25 -27.66 -40.74
N THR A 180 -9.48 -27.65 -41.23
CA THR A 180 -10.67 -27.65 -40.36
C THR A 180 -11.07 -29.10 -40.03
N GLU A 181 -11.05 -29.42 -38.75
CA GLU A 181 -11.44 -30.75 -38.23
C GLU A 181 -12.70 -30.58 -37.37
N THR A 182 -13.69 -31.47 -37.59
CA THR A 182 -14.91 -31.46 -36.76
C THR A 182 -14.76 -32.50 -35.65
N ARG A 183 -14.80 -32.07 -34.42
CA ARG A 183 -14.70 -32.94 -33.22
C ARG A 183 -15.77 -32.60 -32.19
N GLU A 184 -16.01 -33.50 -31.24
CA GLU A 184 -16.80 -33.18 -30.05
C GLU A 184 -16.02 -32.23 -29.15
N GLY A 185 -16.62 -31.08 -28.85
CA GLY A 185 -16.05 -30.05 -27.98
C GLY A 185 -17.15 -29.29 -27.24
N ILE A 186 -16.77 -28.23 -26.54
CA ILE A 186 -17.73 -27.33 -25.91
C ILE A 186 -18.20 -26.33 -26.98
N ALA A 187 -19.46 -26.45 -27.39
CA ALA A 187 -20.07 -25.58 -28.40
C ALA A 187 -20.58 -24.26 -27.80
N LYS A 188 -20.96 -24.27 -26.51
CA LYS A 188 -21.45 -23.08 -25.81
C LYS A 188 -21.04 -23.13 -24.33
N ALA A 189 -20.58 -21.99 -23.82
CA ALA A 189 -20.36 -21.77 -22.40
C ALA A 189 -21.24 -20.62 -21.91
N SER A 190 -21.92 -20.82 -20.79
CA SER A 190 -22.77 -19.80 -20.16
C SER A 190 -22.22 -19.50 -18.77
N VAL A 191 -21.81 -18.26 -18.55
CA VAL A 191 -21.24 -17.78 -17.29
C VAL A 191 -22.23 -16.86 -16.60
N GLU A 192 -22.79 -17.28 -15.48
CA GLU A 192 -23.68 -16.46 -14.66
C GLU A 192 -22.87 -15.53 -13.76
N ILE A 193 -23.02 -14.23 -13.97
CA ILE A 193 -22.34 -13.20 -13.16
C ILE A 193 -23.20 -12.87 -11.92
N SER A 194 -24.51 -12.79 -12.11
CA SER A 194 -25.50 -12.57 -11.04
C SER A 194 -26.83 -13.16 -11.45
N SER A 195 -27.83 -13.14 -10.56
CA SER A 195 -29.19 -13.60 -10.87
C SER A 195 -29.86 -12.87 -12.06
N THR A 196 -29.35 -11.70 -12.44
CA THR A 196 -29.87 -10.87 -13.53
C THR A 196 -28.87 -10.61 -14.65
N ALA A 197 -27.69 -11.19 -14.56
CA ALA A 197 -26.62 -10.95 -15.53
C ALA A 197 -25.89 -12.25 -15.87
N LYS A 198 -25.73 -12.51 -17.18
CA LYS A 198 -24.99 -13.66 -17.70
C LYS A 198 -24.27 -13.33 -19.01
N VAL A 199 -23.25 -14.12 -19.30
CA VAL A 199 -22.49 -14.08 -20.55
C VAL A 199 -22.57 -15.45 -21.19
N ASP A 200 -23.21 -15.54 -22.33
CA ASP A 200 -23.29 -16.73 -23.17
C ASP A 200 -22.21 -16.61 -24.27
N VAL A 201 -21.29 -17.53 -24.32
CA VAL A 201 -20.17 -17.53 -25.26
C VAL A 201 -20.36 -18.69 -26.24
N THR A 202 -20.38 -18.36 -27.51
CA THR A 202 -20.27 -19.32 -28.63
C THR A 202 -19.08 -18.93 -29.49
N ALA A 203 -18.70 -19.77 -30.42
CA ALA A 203 -17.55 -19.50 -31.25
C ALA A 203 -17.63 -18.19 -32.04
N ASP A 204 -18.81 -17.82 -32.56
CA ASP A 204 -18.98 -16.69 -33.49
C ASP A 204 -19.75 -15.50 -32.90
N GLU A 205 -20.47 -15.73 -31.80
CA GLU A 205 -21.34 -14.74 -31.17
C GLU A 205 -21.24 -14.80 -29.65
N ILE A 206 -21.14 -13.64 -29.04
CA ILE A 206 -21.18 -13.52 -27.59
C ILE A 206 -22.37 -12.68 -27.21
N ARG A 207 -23.21 -13.25 -26.34
CA ARG A 207 -24.42 -12.62 -25.87
C ARG A 207 -24.31 -12.27 -24.38
N VAL A 208 -24.36 -10.99 -24.08
CA VAL A 208 -24.31 -10.47 -22.72
C VAL A 208 -25.68 -9.96 -22.32
N THR A 209 -26.26 -10.55 -21.28
CA THR A 209 -27.56 -10.13 -20.73
C THR A 209 -27.32 -9.45 -19.39
N ARG A 210 -27.93 -8.26 -19.18
CA ARG A 210 -27.90 -7.54 -17.91
C ARG A 210 -29.25 -6.85 -17.66
N GLY A 211 -29.94 -7.22 -16.56
CA GLY A 211 -31.19 -6.57 -16.13
C GLY A 211 -32.31 -6.57 -17.17
N GLY A 212 -32.35 -7.58 -18.05
CA GLY A 212 -33.34 -7.69 -19.15
C GLY A 212 -32.91 -7.07 -20.49
N GLU A 213 -31.81 -6.30 -20.52
CA GLU A 213 -31.17 -5.83 -21.76
C GLU A 213 -30.18 -6.88 -22.25
N THR A 214 -30.11 -7.06 -23.57
CA THR A 214 -29.17 -8.02 -24.19
C THR A 214 -28.30 -7.29 -25.21
N LEU A 215 -26.98 -7.40 -25.04
CA LEU A 215 -25.95 -6.95 -25.98
C LEU A 215 -25.46 -8.18 -26.74
N VAL A 216 -25.49 -8.11 -28.06
CA VAL A 216 -24.95 -9.15 -28.95
C VAL A 216 -23.66 -8.61 -29.57
N LEU A 217 -22.60 -9.41 -29.48
CA LEU A 217 -21.28 -9.11 -30.06
C LEU A 217 -20.94 -10.18 -31.09
N THR A 218 -20.63 -9.77 -32.30
CA THR A 218 -20.17 -10.67 -33.38
C THR A 218 -18.65 -10.65 -33.43
N ILE A 219 -18.06 -11.84 -33.58
CA ILE A 219 -16.63 -12.04 -33.63
C ILE A 219 -16.19 -12.21 -35.09
N ASP A 220 -15.32 -11.32 -35.54
CA ASP A 220 -14.63 -11.42 -36.82
C ASP A 220 -13.21 -11.95 -36.56
N ARG A 221 -13.03 -13.25 -36.78
CA ARG A 221 -11.75 -13.92 -36.54
C ARG A 221 -10.71 -13.62 -37.59
N GLU A 222 -11.16 -13.35 -38.83
CA GLU A 222 -10.25 -13.08 -39.94
C GLU A 222 -9.56 -11.71 -39.76
N ASN A 223 -10.30 -10.73 -39.25
CA ASN A 223 -9.79 -9.38 -39.01
C ASN A 223 -9.41 -9.12 -37.54
N GLU A 224 -9.52 -10.11 -36.66
CA GLU A 224 -9.21 -10.01 -35.21
C GLU A 224 -10.02 -8.93 -34.50
N LYS A 225 -11.30 -8.79 -34.83
CA LYS A 225 -12.17 -7.70 -34.37
C LYS A 225 -13.45 -8.19 -33.69
N VAL A 226 -14.00 -7.32 -32.84
CA VAL A 226 -15.29 -7.50 -32.17
C VAL A 226 -16.23 -6.36 -32.54
N PHE A 227 -17.44 -6.69 -32.99
CA PHE A 227 -18.42 -5.71 -33.38
C PHE A 227 -19.73 -5.90 -32.59
N PRO A 228 -20.25 -4.81 -31.98
CA PRO A 228 -21.58 -4.85 -31.38
C PRO A 228 -22.66 -4.86 -32.46
N VAL A 229 -23.70 -5.65 -32.27
CA VAL A 229 -24.90 -5.63 -33.11
C VAL A 229 -25.86 -4.59 -32.53
N GLY A 230 -25.78 -3.35 -33.08
CA GLY A 230 -26.55 -2.20 -32.62
C GLY A 230 -25.78 -1.24 -31.72
N ASP A 231 -26.50 -0.35 -31.04
CA ASP A 231 -25.89 0.64 -30.17
C ASP A 231 -25.39 0.02 -28.87
N LEU A 232 -24.21 0.46 -28.41
CA LEU A 232 -23.65 0.02 -27.13
C LEU A 232 -24.46 0.60 -25.96
N PRO A 233 -24.97 -0.23 -25.04
CA PRO A 233 -25.64 0.26 -23.85
C PRO A 233 -24.66 0.97 -22.89
N SER A 234 -25.16 1.79 -21.99
CA SER A 234 -24.36 2.60 -21.06
C SER A 234 -23.43 1.80 -20.13
N TRP A 235 -23.68 0.50 -19.99
CA TRP A 235 -22.88 -0.42 -19.18
C TRP A 235 -21.82 -1.20 -19.98
N ALA A 236 -21.67 -0.90 -21.28
CA ALA A 236 -20.64 -1.46 -22.14
C ALA A 236 -19.80 -0.32 -22.77
N LEU A 237 -18.51 -0.56 -22.92
CA LEU A 237 -17.57 0.42 -23.47
C LEU A 237 -16.66 -0.25 -24.50
N GLN A 238 -16.56 0.32 -25.68
CA GLN A 238 -15.57 0.02 -26.70
C GLN A 238 -14.77 1.31 -26.99
N LYS A 239 -13.44 1.27 -26.82
CA LYS A 239 -12.60 2.47 -26.97
C LYS A 239 -12.40 2.87 -28.43
N ALA A 240 -12.19 1.88 -29.30
CA ALA A 240 -12.09 2.05 -30.73
C ALA A 240 -12.85 0.93 -31.44
N GLU A 241 -13.33 1.20 -32.64
CA GLU A 241 -14.11 0.25 -33.45
C GLU A 241 -13.30 -1.03 -33.74
N GLY A 242 -13.89 -2.18 -33.46
CA GLY A 242 -13.23 -3.47 -33.62
C GLY A 242 -12.31 -3.90 -32.47
N GLU A 243 -12.01 -3.02 -31.49
CA GLU A 243 -11.27 -3.41 -30.30
C GLU A 243 -12.14 -4.18 -29.29
N LYS A 244 -11.52 -4.55 -28.17
CA LYS A 244 -12.21 -5.22 -27.07
C LYS A 244 -13.40 -4.42 -26.53
N VAL A 245 -14.46 -5.13 -26.16
CA VAL A 245 -15.62 -4.56 -25.48
C VAL A 245 -15.55 -4.91 -24.00
N ALA A 246 -15.53 -3.88 -23.15
CA ALA A 246 -15.61 -4.02 -21.70
C ALA A 246 -17.04 -3.86 -21.23
N VAL A 247 -17.52 -4.82 -20.48
CA VAL A 247 -18.89 -4.87 -19.96
C VAL A 247 -18.83 -4.83 -18.43
N TYR A 248 -19.63 -3.96 -17.82
CA TYR A 248 -19.66 -3.75 -16.39
C TYR A 248 -20.98 -4.21 -15.78
N PHE A 249 -20.91 -5.05 -14.75
CA PHE A 249 -22.08 -5.58 -14.03
C PHE A 249 -22.24 -4.94 -12.62
N GLY A 250 -21.68 -3.76 -12.41
CA GLY A 250 -21.65 -3.10 -11.10
C GLY A 250 -20.80 -3.87 -10.10
N PHE A 251 -21.34 -4.12 -8.91
CA PHE A 251 -20.63 -4.88 -7.87
C PHE A 251 -20.37 -6.34 -8.29
N ALA A 252 -21.23 -6.94 -9.08
CA ALA A 252 -21.14 -8.36 -9.44
C ALA A 252 -19.90 -8.71 -10.30
N GLY A 253 -19.26 -7.71 -10.92
CA GLY A 253 -18.04 -7.93 -11.67
C GLY A 253 -18.01 -7.23 -13.02
N ARG A 254 -17.17 -7.74 -13.92
CA ARG A 254 -17.00 -7.24 -15.29
C ARG A 254 -16.65 -8.38 -16.23
N ALA A 255 -16.83 -8.16 -17.52
CA ALA A 255 -16.31 -9.03 -18.57
C ALA A 255 -15.60 -8.21 -19.64
N GLU A 256 -14.50 -8.71 -20.16
CA GLU A 256 -13.79 -8.15 -21.30
C GLU A 256 -13.88 -9.14 -22.47
N VAL A 257 -14.56 -8.74 -23.52
CA VAL A 257 -14.74 -9.54 -24.74
C VAL A 257 -13.68 -9.13 -25.76
N ARG A 258 -12.85 -10.08 -26.16
CA ARG A 258 -11.86 -9.94 -27.22
C ARG A 258 -12.18 -10.92 -28.34
N TRP A 259 -11.56 -10.83 -29.48
CA TRP A 259 -11.85 -11.69 -30.64
C TRP A 259 -11.48 -13.17 -30.41
N TYR A 260 -10.67 -13.49 -29.40
CA TYR A 260 -10.18 -14.85 -29.12
C TYR A 260 -10.53 -15.37 -27.72
N GLU A 261 -10.94 -14.48 -26.80
CA GLU A 261 -11.24 -14.83 -25.42
C GLU A 261 -12.30 -13.90 -24.80
N VAL A 262 -13.01 -14.40 -23.80
CA VAL A 262 -13.76 -13.58 -22.84
C VAL A 262 -13.15 -13.76 -21.48
N LYS A 263 -12.61 -12.67 -20.93
CA LYS A 263 -12.16 -12.62 -19.53
C LYS A 263 -13.32 -12.20 -18.65
N VAL A 264 -13.75 -13.08 -17.79
CA VAL A 264 -14.80 -12.81 -16.84
C VAL A 264 -14.19 -12.60 -15.46
N ASN A 265 -14.53 -11.49 -14.82
CA ASN A 265 -14.21 -11.22 -13.43
C ASN A 265 -15.52 -11.25 -12.64
N ARG A 266 -15.84 -12.37 -12.01
CA ARG A 266 -16.99 -12.48 -11.12
C ARG A 266 -16.57 -12.21 -9.69
N ARG A 267 -17.30 -11.33 -9.02
CA ARG A 267 -16.99 -10.88 -7.66
C ARG A 267 -17.92 -11.55 -6.65
N PHE A 268 -17.31 -11.95 -5.54
CA PHE A 268 -17.98 -12.53 -4.38
C PHE A 268 -17.63 -11.71 -3.14
N LEU A 269 -18.63 -11.52 -2.25
CA LEU A 269 -18.41 -10.81 -0.99
C LEU A 269 -17.66 -11.72 -0.01
N GLY A 270 -16.64 -11.17 0.64
CA GLY A 270 -15.86 -11.84 1.67
C GLY A 270 -14.38 -11.98 1.32
N TRP A 271 -13.65 -12.58 2.23
CA TRP A 271 -12.24 -12.95 2.08
C TRP A 271 -12.15 -14.46 2.00
N GLU A 272 -11.94 -14.98 0.79
CA GLU A 272 -11.82 -16.42 0.59
C GLU A 272 -10.41 -16.89 0.93
N ASN A 273 -10.31 -18.15 1.33
CA ASN A 273 -9.03 -18.79 1.68
C ASN A 273 -8.21 -18.06 2.76
N PHE A 274 -8.86 -17.15 3.53
CA PHE A 274 -8.17 -16.32 4.52
C PHE A 274 -7.38 -17.14 5.55
N TRP A 275 -7.97 -18.21 6.07
CA TRP A 275 -7.31 -19.06 7.05
C TRP A 275 -6.53 -20.20 6.42
N PHE A 276 -7.07 -20.82 5.39
CA PHE A 276 -6.52 -22.00 4.74
C PHE A 276 -6.60 -21.84 3.22
N ASP A 277 -5.48 -22.02 2.55
CA ASP A 277 -5.43 -22.03 1.10
C ASP A 277 -5.92 -23.37 0.52
N THR A 278 -6.08 -23.44 -0.78
CA THR A 278 -6.60 -24.60 -1.51
C THR A 278 -5.75 -25.87 -1.37
N GLN A 279 -4.49 -25.75 -0.97
CA GLN A 279 -3.57 -26.87 -0.76
C GLN A 279 -3.62 -27.40 0.67
N SER A 280 -4.28 -26.68 1.57
CA SER A 280 -4.38 -27.07 2.99
C SER A 280 -5.33 -28.25 3.19
N PRO A 281 -5.00 -29.23 4.03
CA PRO A 281 -5.92 -30.30 4.42
C PRO A 281 -7.15 -29.81 5.20
N TYR A 282 -7.16 -28.56 5.61
CA TYR A 282 -8.27 -27.90 6.29
C TYR A 282 -9.18 -27.11 5.35
N TRP A 283 -8.77 -26.95 4.08
CA TRP A 283 -9.55 -26.20 3.10
C TRP A 283 -10.93 -26.82 2.83
N GLY A 284 -11.94 -25.98 2.64
CA GLY A 284 -13.32 -26.39 2.37
C GLY A 284 -14.05 -27.02 3.57
N LYS A 285 -13.42 -27.14 4.73
CA LYS A 285 -14.04 -27.68 5.93
C LYS A 285 -14.74 -26.60 6.75
N SER A 286 -15.86 -26.96 7.38
CA SER A 286 -16.54 -26.10 8.31
C SER A 286 -15.68 -25.87 9.57
N PHE A 287 -15.94 -24.77 10.30
CA PHE A 287 -15.22 -24.47 11.54
C PHE A 287 -15.24 -25.63 12.53
N GLY A 288 -16.39 -26.33 12.68
CA GLY A 288 -16.52 -27.48 13.55
C GLY A 288 -15.63 -28.67 13.13
N GLU A 289 -15.56 -28.95 11.84
CA GLU A 289 -14.69 -30.01 11.28
C GLU A 289 -13.22 -29.66 11.43
N VAL A 290 -12.83 -28.41 11.23
CA VAL A 290 -11.46 -27.92 11.46
C VAL A 290 -11.06 -28.14 12.92
N MET A 291 -11.93 -27.73 13.87
CA MET A 291 -11.66 -27.92 15.30
C MET A 291 -11.62 -29.41 15.68
N ALA A 292 -12.55 -30.21 15.18
CA ALA A 292 -12.54 -31.66 15.41
C ALA A 292 -11.24 -32.30 14.89
N LEU A 293 -10.82 -31.96 13.67
CA LEU A 293 -9.59 -32.48 13.08
C LEU A 293 -8.33 -31.99 13.83
N ALA A 294 -8.31 -30.73 14.27
CA ALA A 294 -7.17 -30.15 14.98
C ALA A 294 -6.95 -30.77 16.37
N PHE A 295 -8.03 -31.09 17.10
CA PHE A 295 -7.94 -31.52 18.50
C PHE A 295 -8.20 -33.01 18.73
N SER A 296 -8.98 -33.69 17.89
CA SER A 296 -9.44 -35.07 18.12
C SER A 296 -9.39 -35.96 16.87
N GLY A 297 -8.99 -35.44 15.71
CA GLY A 297 -8.91 -36.20 14.46
C GLY A 297 -7.67 -37.11 14.37
N GLU A 298 -7.68 -37.99 13.37
CA GLU A 298 -6.50 -38.77 12.99
C GLU A 298 -5.36 -37.81 12.62
N ARG A 299 -4.11 -38.23 12.88
CA ARG A 299 -2.94 -37.41 12.55
C ARG A 299 -2.80 -37.25 11.05
N ILE A 300 -2.78 -35.99 10.58
CA ILE A 300 -2.51 -35.63 9.18
C ILE A 300 -1.03 -35.90 8.86
N ASP A 301 -0.14 -35.52 9.78
CA ASP A 301 1.30 -35.78 9.71
C ASP A 301 1.71 -36.69 10.88
N PRO A 302 2.34 -37.86 10.64
CA PRO A 302 2.79 -38.75 11.70
C PRO A 302 3.73 -38.09 12.72
N HIS A 303 4.52 -37.11 12.28
CA HIS A 303 5.56 -36.47 13.08
C HIS A 303 5.12 -35.19 13.79
N ARG A 304 3.94 -34.66 13.44
CA ARG A 304 3.45 -33.37 13.95
C ARG A 304 2.03 -33.52 14.55
N SER A 305 1.69 -32.68 15.52
CA SER A 305 0.30 -32.59 15.95
C SER A 305 -0.54 -31.86 14.90
N ASN A 306 -1.83 -32.21 14.78
CA ASN A 306 -2.73 -31.55 13.85
C ASN A 306 -2.82 -30.03 14.12
N LEU A 307 -2.76 -29.62 15.40
CA LEU A 307 -2.72 -28.19 15.76
C LEU A 307 -1.47 -27.49 15.23
N ALA A 308 -0.30 -28.16 15.24
CA ALA A 308 0.91 -27.61 14.67
C ALA A 308 0.83 -27.51 13.13
N VAL A 309 0.22 -28.52 12.48
CA VAL A 309 -0.04 -28.49 11.03
C VAL A 309 -1.03 -27.37 10.69
N MET A 310 -2.09 -27.20 11.48
CA MET A 310 -3.06 -26.12 11.30
C MET A 310 -2.39 -24.74 11.38
N TRP A 311 -1.59 -24.53 12.43
CA TRP A 311 -0.86 -23.27 12.61
C TRP A 311 0.12 -23.00 11.46
N ASP A 312 0.84 -24.03 11.03
CA ASP A 312 1.78 -23.94 9.91
C ASP A 312 1.06 -23.55 8.60
N ASN A 313 -0.10 -24.14 8.33
CA ASN A 313 -0.92 -23.80 7.15
C ASN A 313 -1.47 -22.37 7.23
N ILE A 314 -1.85 -21.87 8.41
CA ILE A 314 -2.27 -20.47 8.57
C ILE A 314 -1.09 -19.53 8.32
N VAL A 315 0.05 -19.76 8.97
CA VAL A 315 1.21 -18.88 8.88
C VAL A 315 1.79 -18.85 7.46
N ASN A 316 1.85 -20.02 6.80
CA ASN A 316 2.42 -20.19 5.46
C ASN A 316 1.35 -20.23 4.35
N ASN A 317 0.15 -19.70 4.61
CA ASN A 317 -0.88 -19.57 3.60
C ASN A 317 -0.32 -18.88 2.34
N ALA A 318 -0.47 -19.50 1.17
CA ALA A 318 0.17 -19.07 -0.07
C ALA A 318 -0.42 -17.75 -0.61
N GLU A 319 -1.73 -17.53 -0.38
CA GLU A 319 -2.44 -16.34 -0.87
C GLU A 319 -2.26 -15.14 0.07
N TRP A 320 -2.51 -15.34 1.37
CA TRP A 320 -2.53 -14.27 2.38
C TRP A 320 -1.17 -14.01 3.03
N GLN A 321 -0.27 -15.00 3.01
CA GLN A 321 1.09 -14.90 3.54
C GLN A 321 1.17 -14.30 4.95
N HIS A 322 0.29 -14.79 5.86
CA HIS A 322 0.14 -14.21 7.21
C HIS A 322 1.46 -14.07 7.96
N GLY A 323 2.31 -15.10 7.92
CA GLY A 323 3.59 -15.09 8.61
C GLY A 323 4.51 -13.95 8.12
N ASP A 324 4.61 -13.77 6.80
CA ASP A 324 5.42 -12.68 6.24
C ASP A 324 4.81 -11.31 6.56
N VAL A 325 3.49 -11.16 6.44
CA VAL A 325 2.79 -9.91 6.81
C VAL A 325 3.03 -9.56 8.29
N TRP A 326 2.93 -10.52 9.21
CA TRP A 326 3.16 -10.28 10.63
C TRP A 326 4.62 -9.94 10.95
N ILE A 327 5.57 -10.62 10.30
CA ILE A 327 7.00 -10.30 10.43
C ILE A 327 7.29 -8.89 9.90
N LYS A 328 6.72 -8.51 8.75
CA LYS A 328 6.89 -7.17 8.19
C LYS A 328 6.24 -6.08 9.05
N LEU A 329 5.10 -6.38 9.66
CA LEU A 329 4.45 -5.50 10.63
C LEU A 329 5.33 -5.30 11.87
N LEU A 330 5.86 -6.38 12.42
CA LEU A 330 6.80 -6.33 13.55
C LEU A 330 8.07 -5.55 13.19
N GLN A 331 8.62 -5.75 11.98
CA GLN A 331 9.75 -4.96 11.49
C GLN A 331 9.44 -3.46 11.51
N THR A 332 8.25 -3.05 11.09
CA THR A 332 7.84 -1.63 11.12
C THR A 332 7.81 -1.07 12.54
N ILE A 333 7.27 -1.84 13.50
CA ILE A 333 7.23 -1.46 14.91
C ILE A 333 8.65 -1.33 15.47
N VAL A 334 9.51 -2.30 15.19
CA VAL A 334 10.91 -2.31 15.65
C VAL A 334 11.69 -1.14 15.03
N MET A 335 11.49 -0.84 13.73
CA MET A 335 12.10 0.32 13.08
C MET A 335 11.75 1.62 13.78
N ALA A 336 10.46 1.83 14.06
CA ALA A 336 9.99 3.02 14.76
C ALA A 336 10.59 3.13 16.16
N PHE A 337 10.58 2.03 16.92
CA PHE A 337 11.12 2.00 18.28
C PHE A 337 12.62 2.25 18.31
N VAL A 338 13.38 1.48 17.56
CA VAL A 338 14.85 1.55 17.57
C VAL A 338 15.35 2.89 17.03
N GLY A 339 14.75 3.38 15.95
CA GLY A 339 15.09 4.69 15.38
C GLY A 339 14.87 5.82 16.37
N THR A 340 13.70 5.85 17.02
CA THR A 340 13.37 6.85 18.05
C THR A 340 14.29 6.73 19.28
N LEU A 341 14.55 5.49 19.74
CA LEU A 341 15.40 5.24 20.89
C LEU A 341 16.82 5.79 20.68
N PHE A 342 17.44 5.47 19.55
CA PHE A 342 18.76 5.98 19.20
C PHE A 342 18.77 7.49 19.03
N ALA A 343 17.71 8.06 18.42
CA ALA A 343 17.56 9.50 18.29
C ALA A 343 17.55 10.20 19.65
N VAL A 344 16.76 9.69 20.59
CA VAL A 344 16.70 10.21 21.98
C VAL A 344 18.05 10.08 22.67
N MET A 345 18.72 8.91 22.57
CA MET A 345 20.02 8.67 23.20
C MET A 345 21.10 9.64 22.73
N ILE A 346 21.10 10.00 21.46
CA ILE A 346 22.08 10.95 20.90
C ILE A 346 21.64 12.40 21.12
N ALA A 347 20.35 12.70 20.94
CA ALA A 347 19.83 14.06 21.13
C ALA A 347 19.94 14.54 22.59
N PHE A 348 19.80 13.62 23.57
CA PHE A 348 19.88 13.97 24.99
C PHE A 348 21.19 14.68 25.36
N PRO A 349 22.39 14.12 25.19
CA PRO A 349 23.62 14.83 25.51
C PRO A 349 23.89 16.04 24.61
N LEU A 350 23.52 15.96 23.32
CA LEU A 350 23.71 17.09 22.40
C LEU A 350 22.82 18.29 22.75
N SER A 351 21.63 18.07 23.31
CA SER A 351 20.74 19.13 23.73
C SER A 351 21.31 19.97 24.88
N PHE A 352 22.02 19.33 25.84
CA PHE A 352 22.72 20.07 26.90
C PHE A 352 23.83 20.95 26.34
N MET A 353 24.54 20.48 25.32
CA MET A 353 25.58 21.28 24.64
C MET A 353 24.94 22.41 23.80
N ALA A 354 23.73 22.24 23.30
CA ALA A 354 23.02 23.23 22.51
C ALA A 354 22.29 24.28 23.37
N ALA A 355 21.99 24.01 24.64
CA ALA A 355 21.28 24.93 25.53
C ALA A 355 22.17 26.11 25.97
N ARG A 356 21.68 27.35 25.75
CA ARG A 356 22.45 28.59 26.01
C ARG A 356 22.69 28.86 27.49
N ASN A 357 21.78 28.42 28.34
CA ASN A 357 21.88 28.58 29.79
C ASN A 357 22.83 27.57 30.47
N ILE A 358 23.22 26.53 29.76
CA ILE A 358 24.10 25.45 30.28
C ILE A 358 25.50 25.55 29.68
N THR A 359 25.60 25.68 28.36
CA THR A 359 26.88 25.74 27.64
C THR A 359 27.33 27.19 27.42
N PRO A 360 28.46 27.60 27.98
CA PRO A 360 28.96 28.98 27.88
C PRO A 360 29.50 29.33 26.49
N ASN A 361 29.87 28.33 25.67
CA ASN A 361 30.42 28.55 24.35
C ASN A 361 29.31 28.79 23.31
N ARG A 362 29.16 30.05 22.91
CA ARG A 362 28.14 30.48 21.92
C ARG A 362 28.35 29.84 20.55
N PHE A 363 29.58 29.55 20.15
CA PHE A 363 29.87 28.92 18.86
C PHE A 363 29.33 27.49 18.81
N VAL A 364 29.66 26.67 19.82
CA VAL A 364 29.15 25.28 19.94
C VAL A 364 27.62 25.27 19.95
N ASN A 365 27.00 26.15 20.72
CA ASN A 365 25.55 26.30 20.78
C ASN A 365 24.93 26.60 19.40
N GLN A 366 25.50 27.57 18.68
CA GLN A 366 24.96 27.94 17.35
C GLN A 366 25.18 26.83 16.34
N VAL A 367 26.33 26.20 16.30
CA VAL A 367 26.62 25.10 15.36
C VAL A 367 25.68 23.93 15.58
N LEU A 368 25.48 23.51 16.84
CA LEU A 368 24.54 22.42 17.15
C LEU A 368 23.10 22.75 16.80
N LYS A 369 22.64 23.96 17.11
CA LYS A 369 21.28 24.39 16.73
C LYS A 369 21.10 24.42 15.20
N ARG A 370 22.09 24.87 14.44
CA ARG A 370 22.05 24.81 12.97
C ARG A 370 22.13 23.39 12.44
N PHE A 371 22.87 22.53 13.08
CA PHE A 371 22.90 21.11 12.75
C PHE A 371 21.55 20.44 12.96
N PHE A 372 20.88 20.70 14.09
CA PHE A 372 19.52 20.22 14.32
C PHE A 372 18.53 20.80 13.31
N ASP A 373 18.62 22.11 13.00
CA ASP A 373 17.78 22.73 11.99
C ASP A 373 17.99 22.10 10.60
N PHE A 374 19.22 21.74 10.25
CA PHE A 374 19.53 21.01 9.01
C PHE A 374 18.90 19.61 8.97
N GLN A 375 19.08 18.80 10.01
CA GLN A 375 18.56 17.44 10.06
C GLN A 375 17.02 17.39 9.89
N ARG A 376 16.30 18.33 10.51
CA ARG A 376 14.84 18.42 10.50
C ARG A 376 14.27 19.21 9.31
N SER A 377 15.10 19.91 8.53
CA SER A 377 14.61 20.73 7.40
C SER A 377 14.18 19.89 6.21
N VAL A 378 14.63 18.66 6.13
CA VAL A 378 14.31 17.72 5.06
C VAL A 378 13.38 16.65 5.64
N ASP A 379 12.33 16.32 4.88
CA ASP A 379 11.37 15.30 5.30
C ASP A 379 12.02 13.93 5.45
N MET A 380 11.54 13.16 6.43
CA MET A 380 12.02 11.81 6.73
C MET A 380 12.00 10.87 5.52
N LEU A 381 11.01 11.04 4.62
CA LEU A 381 10.90 10.26 3.39
C LEU A 381 12.15 10.42 2.49
N ILE A 382 12.66 11.64 2.37
CA ILE A 382 13.84 11.93 1.54
C ILE A 382 15.09 11.27 2.17
N TRP A 383 15.22 11.34 3.50
CA TRP A 383 16.28 10.63 4.20
C TRP A 383 16.15 9.11 4.05
N ALA A 384 14.94 8.57 4.06
CA ALA A 384 14.70 7.15 3.82
C ALA A 384 15.18 6.73 2.43
N LEU A 385 14.88 7.51 1.39
CA LEU A 385 15.39 7.27 0.03
C LEU A 385 16.91 7.30 -0.03
N PHE A 386 17.52 8.28 0.64
CA PHE A 386 18.98 8.39 0.72
C PHE A 386 19.62 7.16 1.38
N PHE A 387 19.10 6.74 2.53
CA PHE A 387 19.63 5.59 3.26
C PHE A 387 19.31 4.26 2.56
N THR A 388 18.16 4.14 1.89
CA THR A 388 17.87 2.99 1.03
C THR A 388 18.87 2.87 -0.12
N ARG A 389 19.30 3.99 -0.67
CA ARG A 389 20.34 3.99 -1.71
C ARG A 389 21.71 3.64 -1.16
N ALA A 390 22.02 4.06 0.08
CA ALA A 390 23.31 3.84 0.72
C ALA A 390 23.50 2.42 1.26
N PHE A 391 22.46 1.85 1.89
CA PHE A 391 22.52 0.56 2.60
C PHE A 391 21.75 -0.56 1.88
N GLY A 392 21.04 -0.24 0.81
CA GLY A 392 20.07 -1.13 0.18
C GLY A 392 18.68 -1.05 0.83
N PRO A 393 17.66 -1.64 0.17
CA PRO A 393 16.32 -1.69 0.72
C PRO A 393 16.27 -2.57 1.97
N GLY A 394 15.63 -2.09 3.04
CA GLY A 394 15.46 -2.87 4.26
C GLY A 394 15.32 -2.04 5.53
N PRO A 395 15.11 -2.70 6.68
CA PRO A 395 14.82 -2.04 7.96
C PRO A 395 15.90 -1.09 8.46
N LEU A 396 17.18 -1.34 8.10
CA LEU A 396 18.29 -0.47 8.50
C LEU A 396 18.17 0.94 7.90
N ALA A 397 17.72 1.04 6.65
CA ALA A 397 17.48 2.32 6.00
C ALA A 397 16.38 3.12 6.72
N GLY A 398 15.28 2.44 7.10
CA GLY A 398 14.19 3.05 7.86
C GLY A 398 14.61 3.51 9.26
N ILE A 399 15.33 2.66 10.01
CA ILE A 399 15.89 3.02 11.31
C ILE A 399 16.80 4.26 11.19
N SER A 400 17.66 4.29 10.17
CA SER A 400 18.59 5.39 9.95
C SER A 400 17.88 6.70 9.59
N ALA A 401 16.82 6.64 8.81
CA ALA A 401 16.01 7.80 8.44
C ALA A 401 15.31 8.41 9.68
N ILE A 402 14.65 7.58 10.48
CA ILE A 402 14.00 7.99 11.72
C ILE A 402 15.05 8.56 12.69
N PHE A 403 16.10 7.81 12.93
CA PHE A 403 17.20 8.22 13.80
C PHE A 403 17.77 9.60 13.43
N PHE A 404 18.08 9.81 12.16
CA PHE A 404 18.71 11.04 11.69
C PHE A 404 17.78 12.26 11.82
N THR A 405 16.53 12.12 11.37
CA THR A 405 15.53 13.20 11.41
C THR A 405 15.16 13.56 12.85
N ASP A 406 14.89 12.55 13.66
CA ASP A 406 14.44 12.74 15.02
C ASP A 406 15.54 13.23 15.95
N THR A 407 16.81 12.89 15.69
CA THR A 407 17.93 13.48 16.42
C THR A 407 17.92 15.01 16.31
N GLY A 408 17.64 15.55 15.13
CA GLY A 408 17.47 16.99 14.92
C GLY A 408 16.26 17.55 15.67
N THR A 409 15.13 16.84 15.60
CA THR A 409 13.89 17.26 16.23
C THR A 409 13.98 17.24 17.76
N PHE A 410 14.42 16.14 18.34
CA PHE A 410 14.63 16.03 19.79
C PHE A 410 15.72 16.97 20.28
N GLY A 411 16.85 17.09 19.56
CA GLY A 411 17.91 18.01 19.90
C GLY A 411 17.42 19.45 20.03
N LYS A 412 16.54 19.88 19.13
CA LYS A 412 15.92 21.20 19.19
C LYS A 412 14.92 21.31 20.34
N LEU A 413 13.94 20.41 20.43
CA LEU A 413 12.92 20.42 21.47
C LEU A 413 13.53 20.35 22.88
N TYR A 414 14.48 19.46 23.08
CA TYR A 414 15.16 19.28 24.37
C TYR A 414 16.00 20.49 24.73
N SER A 415 16.72 21.08 23.77
CA SER A 415 17.50 22.30 24.05
C SER A 415 16.61 23.49 24.43
N GLU A 416 15.45 23.63 23.81
CA GLU A 416 14.45 24.67 24.15
C GLU A 416 13.82 24.40 25.53
N ALA A 417 13.48 23.15 25.84
CA ALA A 417 12.99 22.81 27.18
C ALA A 417 14.03 23.09 28.27
N LEU A 418 15.32 22.79 28.02
CA LEU A 418 16.42 23.11 28.92
C LEU A 418 16.61 24.63 29.11
N GLU A 419 16.38 25.42 28.08
CA GLU A 419 16.45 26.88 28.15
C GLU A 419 15.30 27.51 28.96
N ASN A 420 14.16 26.80 29.09
CA ASN A 420 12.96 27.26 29.77
C ASN A 420 12.77 26.70 31.19
N ILE A 421 13.79 26.08 31.78
CA ILE A 421 13.72 25.57 33.17
C ILE A 421 13.65 26.69 34.21
N ASP A 422 13.10 26.39 35.40
CA ASP A 422 13.13 27.29 36.54
C ASP A 422 14.53 27.36 37.16
N ASP A 423 15.14 28.54 37.13
CA ASP A 423 16.48 28.78 37.67
C ASP A 423 16.56 28.57 39.18
N LYS A 424 15.48 28.70 39.94
CA LYS A 424 15.47 28.56 41.40
C LYS A 424 15.96 27.20 41.88
N GLN A 425 15.55 26.12 41.25
CA GLN A 425 16.02 24.77 41.62
C GLN A 425 17.52 24.59 41.31
N ARG A 426 17.96 25.12 40.19
CA ARG A 426 19.35 25.11 39.78
C ARG A 426 20.24 25.91 40.75
N GLU A 427 19.80 27.09 41.13
CA GLU A 427 20.48 27.94 42.11
C GLU A 427 20.49 27.34 43.50
N GLY A 428 19.40 26.68 43.93
CA GLY A 428 19.36 25.97 45.21
C GLY A 428 20.41 24.88 45.31
N VAL A 429 20.59 24.07 44.28
CA VAL A 429 21.66 23.00 44.25
C VAL A 429 23.03 23.66 44.16
N ARG A 430 23.19 24.76 43.46
CA ARG A 430 24.46 25.48 43.34
C ARG A 430 24.87 26.17 44.65
N SER A 431 23.93 26.70 45.42
CA SER A 431 24.19 27.43 46.67
C SER A 431 24.85 26.57 47.77
N VAL A 432 24.64 25.23 47.75
CA VAL A 432 25.27 24.26 48.65
C VAL A 432 26.70 23.87 48.20
N GLY A 433 27.24 24.51 47.16
CA GLY A 433 28.60 24.26 46.69
C GLY A 433 28.73 23.05 45.75
N ALA A 434 27.63 22.58 45.15
CA ALA A 434 27.65 21.43 44.26
C ALA A 434 28.47 21.67 42.97
N ALA A 435 29.23 20.66 42.54
CA ALA A 435 29.99 20.69 41.28
C ALA A 435 29.04 20.89 40.07
N PRO A 436 29.47 21.50 38.97
CA PRO A 436 28.62 21.77 37.82
C PRO A 436 27.84 20.54 37.29
N ALA A 437 28.46 19.35 37.27
CA ALA A 437 27.83 18.11 36.87
C ALA A 437 26.69 17.68 37.85
N ALA A 438 26.89 17.90 39.15
CA ALA A 438 25.87 17.61 40.16
C ALA A 438 24.69 18.59 40.06
N VAL A 439 24.94 19.86 39.74
CA VAL A 439 23.90 20.86 39.47
C VAL A 439 23.03 20.40 38.29
N GLN A 440 23.63 19.91 37.20
CA GLN A 440 22.83 19.38 36.06
C GLN A 440 22.03 18.14 36.47
N ARG A 441 22.68 17.19 37.17
CA ARG A 441 22.04 15.92 37.53
C ARG A 441 20.88 16.07 38.51
N TYR A 442 20.98 16.94 39.49
CA TYR A 442 20.03 17.05 40.58
C TYR A 442 19.11 18.30 40.47
N GLY A 443 19.58 19.37 39.81
CA GLY A 443 18.82 20.60 39.65
C GLY A 443 18.13 20.74 38.30
N VAL A 444 18.67 20.13 37.22
CA VAL A 444 18.11 20.30 35.85
C VAL A 444 17.40 19.05 35.37
N VAL A 445 18.08 17.88 35.37
CA VAL A 445 17.52 16.64 34.80
C VAL A 445 16.17 16.28 35.39
N PRO A 446 15.89 16.34 36.71
CA PRO A 446 14.57 15.98 37.24
C PRO A 446 13.43 16.83 36.71
N GLN A 447 13.68 18.09 36.36
CA GLN A 447 12.67 19.01 35.81
C GLN A 447 12.31 18.66 34.35
N VAL A 448 13.31 18.30 33.54
CA VAL A 448 13.12 18.09 32.09
C VAL A 448 12.82 16.64 31.69
N LEU A 449 13.25 15.67 32.53
CA LEU A 449 13.12 14.25 32.21
C LEU A 449 11.68 13.80 31.90
N PRO A 450 10.66 14.21 32.66
CA PRO A 450 9.27 13.87 32.35
C PRO A 450 8.82 14.42 30.99
N VAL A 451 9.23 15.65 30.65
CA VAL A 451 8.95 16.27 29.36
C VAL A 451 9.67 15.51 28.24
N PHE A 452 10.92 15.15 28.42
CA PHE A 452 11.72 14.43 27.43
C PHE A 452 11.13 13.05 27.14
N ILE A 453 10.75 12.31 28.19
CA ILE A 453 10.13 10.99 28.02
C ILE A 453 8.75 11.12 27.36
N SER A 454 7.96 12.12 27.76
CA SER A 454 6.67 12.38 27.14
C SER A 454 6.79 12.68 25.64
N GLN A 455 7.77 13.48 25.24
CA GLN A 455 8.06 13.76 23.83
C GLN A 455 8.56 12.50 23.10
N ALA A 456 9.45 11.72 23.72
CA ALA A 456 9.95 10.46 23.15
C ALA A 456 8.83 9.47 22.86
N LEU A 457 7.88 9.31 23.79
CA LEU A 457 6.70 8.46 23.62
C LEU A 457 5.78 8.96 22.50
N TYR A 458 5.57 10.27 22.40
CA TYR A 458 4.78 10.88 21.34
C TYR A 458 5.41 10.62 19.96
N PHE A 459 6.71 10.81 19.82
CA PHE A 459 7.41 10.56 18.57
C PHE A 459 7.47 9.07 18.23
N TRP A 460 7.64 8.19 19.20
CA TRP A 460 7.59 6.75 18.96
C TRP A 460 6.25 6.32 18.37
N GLU A 461 5.14 6.79 18.94
CA GLU A 461 3.81 6.58 18.38
C GLU A 461 3.71 7.12 16.96
N SER A 462 4.07 8.39 16.74
CA SER A 462 4.05 9.03 15.43
C SER A 462 4.92 8.30 14.41
N ASN A 463 6.09 7.82 14.81
CA ASN A 463 7.02 7.09 13.97
C ASN A 463 6.52 5.71 13.58
N THR A 464 5.63 5.08 14.35
CA THR A 464 4.98 3.82 13.97
C THR A 464 4.15 4.00 12.70
N ARG A 465 3.48 5.14 12.53
CA ARG A 465 2.78 5.52 11.31
C ARG A 465 3.74 5.90 10.18
N SER A 466 4.70 6.77 10.48
CA SER A 466 5.68 7.23 9.49
C SER A 466 6.53 6.08 8.94
N ALA A 467 6.87 5.09 9.77
CA ALA A 467 7.61 3.89 9.36
C ALA A 467 6.88 3.09 8.28
N THR A 468 5.54 3.07 8.29
CA THR A 468 4.75 2.46 7.22
C THR A 468 4.92 3.21 5.90
N ILE A 469 4.92 4.56 5.95
CA ILE A 469 5.05 5.39 4.75
C ILE A 469 6.46 5.26 4.16
N ILE A 470 7.51 5.36 4.97
CA ILE A 470 8.89 5.22 4.51
C ILE A 470 9.20 3.80 4.04
N GLY A 471 8.50 2.81 4.59
CA GLY A 471 8.55 1.43 4.11
C GLY A 471 8.21 1.31 2.63
N ALA A 472 7.17 2.02 2.16
CA ALA A 472 6.73 2.01 0.77
C ALA A 472 7.80 2.53 -0.22
N VAL A 473 8.78 3.31 0.22
CA VAL A 473 9.90 3.77 -0.61
C VAL A 473 11.16 2.90 -0.49
N GLY A 474 11.01 1.69 0.05
CA GLY A 474 12.08 0.70 0.11
C GLY A 474 12.76 0.56 1.48
N ALA A 475 12.33 1.29 2.50
CA ALA A 475 12.89 1.15 3.86
C ALA A 475 12.44 -0.12 4.59
N GLY A 476 11.72 -1.03 3.92
CA GLY A 476 11.31 -2.32 4.48
C GLY A 476 10.02 -2.26 5.30
N GLY A 477 9.75 -3.33 6.06
CA GLY A 477 8.54 -3.45 6.88
C GLY A 477 7.26 -3.64 6.07
N ILE A 478 6.10 -3.45 6.73
CA ILE A 478 4.79 -3.67 6.12
C ILE A 478 4.49 -2.69 4.98
N GLY A 479 5.07 -1.49 5.03
CA GLY A 479 4.88 -0.49 3.97
C GLY A 479 5.42 -0.93 2.62
N LEU A 480 6.57 -1.62 2.58
CA LEU A 480 7.12 -2.18 1.35
C LEU A 480 6.20 -3.26 0.79
N LYS A 481 5.74 -4.19 1.64
CA LYS A 481 4.84 -5.27 1.23
C LYS A 481 3.49 -4.72 0.74
N LEU A 482 2.96 -3.71 1.42
CA LEU A 482 1.74 -3.01 1.00
C LEU A 482 1.91 -2.37 -0.40
N TRP A 483 3.04 -1.70 -0.62
CA TRP A 483 3.36 -1.11 -1.91
C TRP A 483 3.48 -2.17 -3.02
N GLU A 484 4.13 -3.29 -2.74
CA GLU A 484 4.24 -4.42 -3.68
C GLU A 484 2.86 -4.98 -4.04
N ALA A 485 1.98 -5.22 -3.07
CA ALA A 485 0.61 -5.68 -3.30
C ALA A 485 -0.21 -4.67 -4.11
N MET A 486 -0.12 -3.37 -3.80
CA MET A 486 -0.81 -2.32 -4.57
C MET A 486 -0.31 -2.22 -6.02
N ARG A 487 0.97 -2.49 -6.26
CA ARG A 487 1.58 -2.41 -7.58
C ARG A 487 1.16 -3.55 -8.50
N THR A 488 0.88 -4.75 -7.97
CA THR A 488 0.39 -5.89 -8.75
C THR A 488 -1.04 -5.69 -9.23
N ASN A 489 -1.80 -4.81 -8.57
CA ASN A 489 -3.20 -4.46 -8.87
C ASN A 489 -4.14 -5.68 -8.96
N ALA A 490 -3.76 -6.78 -8.33
CA ALA A 490 -4.48 -8.05 -8.39
C ALA A 490 -5.21 -8.40 -7.08
N ASP A 491 -4.59 -8.08 -5.92
CA ASP A 491 -5.01 -8.63 -4.62
C ASP A 491 -5.36 -7.50 -3.64
N TRP A 492 -6.45 -6.77 -3.93
CA TRP A 492 -6.89 -5.63 -3.11
C TRP A 492 -7.42 -6.05 -1.73
N GLU A 493 -7.89 -7.27 -1.57
CA GLU A 493 -8.24 -7.86 -0.27
C GLU A 493 -7.00 -8.01 0.63
N ASN A 494 -5.85 -8.40 0.08
CA ASN A 494 -4.57 -8.42 0.81
C ASN A 494 -4.14 -7.01 1.23
N VAL A 495 -4.36 -6.02 0.37
CA VAL A 495 -4.13 -4.61 0.71
C VAL A 495 -5.02 -4.20 1.88
N ALA A 496 -6.32 -4.52 1.83
CA ALA A 496 -7.27 -4.22 2.89
C ALA A 496 -6.87 -4.87 4.22
N TYR A 497 -6.48 -6.14 4.20
CA TYR A 497 -5.96 -6.87 5.36
C TYR A 497 -4.76 -6.16 6.00
N MET A 498 -3.75 -5.81 5.20
CA MET A 498 -2.57 -5.09 5.70
C MET A 498 -2.93 -3.71 6.26
N VAL A 499 -3.82 -2.96 5.61
CA VAL A 499 -4.28 -1.65 6.09
C VAL A 499 -5.02 -1.80 7.43
N ILE A 500 -5.89 -2.80 7.58
CA ILE A 500 -6.58 -3.06 8.85
C ILE A 500 -5.58 -3.41 9.95
N LEU A 501 -4.57 -4.23 9.67
CA LEU A 501 -3.53 -4.54 10.65
C LEU A 501 -2.74 -3.30 11.06
N ILE A 502 -2.39 -2.42 10.12
CA ILE A 502 -1.72 -1.15 10.40
C ILE A 502 -2.60 -0.28 11.32
N LEU A 503 -3.89 -0.15 11.01
CA LEU A 503 -4.84 0.62 11.83
C LEU A 503 -4.95 0.08 13.25
N ILE A 504 -5.03 -1.25 13.41
CA ILE A 504 -5.06 -1.90 14.73
C ILE A 504 -3.78 -1.59 15.51
N VAL A 505 -2.61 -1.73 14.88
CA VAL A 505 -1.33 -1.44 15.51
C VAL A 505 -1.25 0.03 15.93
N VAL A 506 -1.57 0.96 15.05
CA VAL A 506 -1.58 2.40 15.37
C VAL A 506 -2.51 2.68 16.57
N PHE A 507 -3.73 2.14 16.56
CA PHE A 507 -4.68 2.31 17.66
C PHE A 507 -4.15 1.74 18.99
N VAL A 508 -3.52 0.56 18.96
CA VAL A 508 -2.92 -0.05 20.15
C VAL A 508 -1.77 0.81 20.68
N PHE A 509 -0.88 1.28 19.80
CA PHE A 509 0.25 2.12 20.20
C PHE A 509 -0.18 3.50 20.71
N ASP A 510 -1.21 4.10 20.13
CA ASP A 510 -1.83 5.33 20.64
C ASP A 510 -2.30 5.14 22.10
N ASN A 511 -3.01 4.05 22.37
CA ASN A 511 -3.49 3.77 23.73
C ASN A 511 -2.34 3.49 24.73
N ILE A 512 -1.32 2.73 24.31
CA ILE A 512 -0.14 2.45 25.14
C ILE A 512 0.61 3.76 25.43
N SER A 513 0.88 4.58 24.42
CA SER A 513 1.58 5.86 24.57
C SER A 513 0.82 6.81 25.51
N ASN A 514 -0.49 6.90 25.35
CA ASN A 514 -1.33 7.74 26.21
C ASN A 514 -1.33 7.24 27.66
N ALA A 515 -1.46 5.93 27.89
CA ALA A 515 -1.42 5.36 29.22
C ALA A 515 -0.05 5.51 29.92
N LEU A 516 1.05 5.47 29.17
CA LEU A 516 2.38 5.70 29.71
C LEU A 516 2.58 7.20 30.05
N ARG A 517 2.13 8.10 29.18
CA ARG A 517 2.23 9.55 29.41
C ARG A 517 1.42 10.01 30.63
N SER A 518 0.19 9.53 30.77
CA SER A 518 -0.64 9.89 31.93
C SER A 518 0.02 9.49 33.26
N ARG A 519 0.63 8.32 33.33
CA ARG A 519 1.35 7.86 34.53
C ARG A 519 2.62 8.66 34.84
N LEU A 520 3.24 9.27 33.82
CA LEU A 520 4.45 10.07 34.00
C LEU A 520 4.16 11.53 34.42
N VAL A 521 2.99 12.07 34.01
CA VAL A 521 2.62 13.47 34.26
C VAL A 521 1.79 13.65 35.53
N GLU A 522 0.92 12.69 35.88
CA GLU A 522 0.06 12.77 37.07
C GLU A 522 0.79 12.88 38.43
N PRO A 523 1.97 12.27 38.69
CA PRO A 523 2.65 12.42 39.97
C PRO A 523 3.12 13.85 40.27
N ILE A 524 3.33 14.67 39.25
CA ILE A 524 3.86 16.05 39.38
C ILE A 524 2.76 17.06 39.70
N ALA A 525 1.50 16.73 39.42
CA ALA A 525 0.35 17.61 39.67
C ALA A 525 -0.28 17.45 41.07
N ARG A 526 0.23 16.49 41.90
CA ARG A 526 -0.34 16.20 43.24
C ARG A 526 0.54 16.65 44.43
N ASP A 527 1.76 17.15 44.19
CA ASP A 527 2.63 17.76 45.17
C ASP A 527 2.75 19.27 44.89
#